data_4082e8953c7b859ecdabea62cf703178
#
_entry.id   4082e8953c7b859ecdabea62cf703178
#
_cell.length_a   1.000
_cell.length_b   1.000
_cell.length_c   1.000
_cell.angle_alpha   90.00
_cell.angle_beta   90.00
_cell.angle_gamma   90.00
#
_symmetry.space_group_name_H-M   'P 1'
#
loop_
_entity.id
_entity.type
_entity.pdbx_description
1 polymer ?
#
loop_
_entity_poly.entity_id
_entity_poly.type
_entity_poly.pdbx_seq_one_letter_code
_entity_poly.pdbx_strand_id
1 'polypeptide(L)'
;MAEPDKNAPKPLPVAATPPVLSAAGAPKPAAAAAGAPAAKANVSEEGVDRRAVLQLGAVSVPWVGLAWAAFTGSMALATGALGRFLFPNVLFEPPSSFKAGFPEEYALGKVDERWKNAYGVWLDRTPDDLENHKPGFYALSTVCTHLGCTPNWLEAEGKFKCPCHGSGYRQTGINFEGPAPRPLERFRIVWADDGQILVDKSKKFQWEKGQWKDAESFLAYS
;
A
#
# COMPACT_ATOMS: atom_id res chain seq x y z
N MET A 1 39.32 28.71 -22.74
CA MET A 1 38.17 28.32 -23.60
C MET A 1 38.05 26.81 -23.49
N ALA A 2 37.08 26.29 -22.78
CA ALA A 2 36.86 24.84 -22.59
C ALA A 2 35.84 24.42 -23.67
N GLU A 3 36.19 23.36 -24.43
CA GLU A 3 35.29 22.76 -25.41
C GLU A 3 34.08 22.13 -24.74
N PRO A 4 32.88 22.25 -25.34
CA PRO A 4 31.67 21.61 -24.79
C PRO A 4 31.73 20.09 -24.99
N ASP A 5 31.42 19.37 -23.92
CA ASP A 5 31.32 17.91 -23.86
C ASP A 5 30.27 17.40 -24.85
N LYS A 6 30.72 16.66 -25.87
CA LYS A 6 29.89 16.07 -26.94
C LYS A 6 29.06 14.85 -26.49
N ASN A 7 29.14 14.44 -25.21
CA ASN A 7 28.46 13.26 -24.66
C ASN A 7 27.38 13.56 -23.64
N ALA A 8 26.88 14.79 -23.57
CA ALA A 8 25.75 15.09 -22.71
C ALA A 8 24.49 14.34 -23.18
N PRO A 9 23.80 13.61 -22.29
CA PRO A 9 22.58 12.88 -22.64
C PRO A 9 21.50 13.86 -23.10
N LYS A 10 20.93 13.58 -24.26
CA LYS A 10 19.84 14.33 -24.88
C LYS A 10 18.65 14.38 -23.90
N PRO A 11 18.07 15.56 -23.63
CA PRO A 11 16.91 15.65 -22.75
C PRO A 11 15.75 14.83 -23.33
N LEU A 12 15.12 14.00 -22.49
CA LEU A 12 13.94 13.24 -22.82
C LEU A 12 12.81 14.20 -23.24
N PRO A 13 11.99 13.86 -24.23
CA PRO A 13 10.85 14.67 -24.63
C PRO A 13 9.90 14.82 -23.44
N VAL A 14 9.61 16.07 -23.10
CA VAL A 14 8.57 16.44 -22.11
C VAL A 14 7.26 15.85 -22.63
N ALA A 15 6.67 14.95 -21.84
CA ALA A 15 5.36 14.39 -22.13
C ALA A 15 4.37 15.53 -22.33
N ALA A 16 3.75 15.56 -23.52
CA ALA A 16 2.72 16.52 -23.86
C ALA A 16 1.58 16.41 -22.84
N THR A 17 1.26 17.52 -22.22
CA THR A 17 0.08 17.68 -21.38
C THR A 17 -1.15 17.23 -22.17
N PRO A 18 -2.00 16.34 -21.65
CA PRO A 18 -3.24 15.99 -22.32
C PRO A 18 -4.10 17.24 -22.50
N PRO A 19 -4.80 17.39 -23.63
CA PRO A 19 -5.65 18.54 -23.86
C PRO A 19 -6.73 18.58 -22.77
N VAL A 20 -6.84 19.74 -22.14
CA VAL A 20 -7.95 20.07 -21.23
C VAL A 20 -9.22 19.95 -22.08
N LEU A 21 -10.04 18.91 -21.82
CA LEU A 21 -11.37 18.81 -22.36
C LEU A 21 -12.16 20.04 -21.90
N SER A 22 -12.25 21.01 -22.79
CA SER A 22 -13.18 22.13 -22.68
C SER A 22 -14.56 21.55 -22.38
N ALA A 23 -15.13 21.94 -21.25
CA ALA A 23 -16.49 21.61 -20.90
C ALA A 23 -17.41 22.11 -22.02
N ALA A 24 -17.74 21.21 -22.94
CA ALA A 24 -18.75 21.45 -23.94
C ALA A 24 -20.08 21.71 -23.20
N GLY A 25 -20.66 22.83 -23.52
CA GLY A 25 -21.78 23.47 -22.89
C GLY A 25 -22.89 22.52 -22.42
N ALA A 26 -23.37 22.78 -21.23
CA ALA A 26 -24.62 22.24 -20.73
C ALA A 26 -25.71 22.46 -21.77
N PRO A 27 -26.55 21.46 -22.06
CA PRO A 27 -27.69 21.65 -22.96
C PRO A 27 -28.60 22.70 -22.36
N LYS A 28 -28.82 23.76 -23.12
CA LYS A 28 -29.78 24.83 -22.85
C LYS A 28 -31.14 24.20 -22.59
N PRO A 29 -31.84 24.50 -21.51
CA PRO A 29 -33.18 23.96 -21.30
C PRO A 29 -34.03 24.35 -22.48
N ALA A 30 -34.64 23.36 -23.14
CA ALA A 30 -35.56 23.55 -24.20
C ALA A 30 -36.72 24.45 -23.71
N ALA A 31 -36.93 25.53 -24.42
CA ALA A 31 -38.06 26.43 -24.18
C ALA A 31 -39.34 25.60 -24.11
N ALA A 32 -40.05 25.74 -23.00
CA ALA A 32 -41.36 25.14 -22.83
C ALA A 32 -42.26 25.63 -23.98
N ALA A 33 -42.70 24.69 -24.79
CA ALA A 33 -43.72 24.94 -25.79
C ALA A 33 -44.99 25.38 -25.05
N ALA A 34 -45.32 26.61 -25.21
CA ALA A 34 -46.58 27.17 -24.72
C ALA A 34 -47.75 26.51 -25.46
N GLY A 35 -48.73 26.07 -24.72
CA GLY A 35 -50.09 25.95 -25.25
C GLY A 35 -50.54 24.59 -25.70
N ALA A 36 -50.61 23.62 -24.77
CA ALA A 36 -51.72 22.67 -24.87
C ALA A 36 -52.90 23.23 -24.09
N PRO A 37 -54.14 23.26 -24.67
CA PRO A 37 -55.31 23.73 -23.94
C PRO A 37 -55.50 22.80 -22.74
N ALA A 38 -55.63 23.40 -21.56
CA ALA A 38 -56.01 22.69 -20.37
C ALA A 38 -57.43 22.07 -20.64
N ALA A 39 -57.38 20.76 -20.93
CA ALA A 39 -58.61 19.99 -20.86
C ALA A 39 -59.08 20.07 -19.41
N LYS A 40 -60.08 20.84 -19.16
CA LYS A 40 -60.77 20.81 -17.88
C LYS A 40 -61.35 19.41 -17.76
N ALA A 41 -60.56 18.54 -17.07
CA ALA A 41 -61.10 17.29 -16.60
C ALA A 41 -62.30 17.65 -15.69
N ASN A 42 -63.50 17.44 -16.16
CA ASN A 42 -64.65 17.35 -15.31
C ASN A 42 -64.38 16.18 -14.37
N VAL A 43 -63.87 16.48 -13.20
CA VAL A 43 -63.90 15.54 -12.10
C VAL A 43 -65.35 15.48 -11.66
N SER A 44 -66.14 14.62 -12.33
CA SER A 44 -67.37 14.13 -11.76
C SER A 44 -67.00 13.48 -10.44
N GLU A 45 -67.59 13.93 -9.35
CA GLU A 45 -67.56 13.25 -8.04
C GLU A 45 -68.35 11.92 -8.14
N GLU A 46 -67.96 11.07 -9.08
CA GLU A 46 -68.37 9.67 -9.07
C GLU A 46 -67.58 9.02 -8.00
N GLY A 47 -68.27 8.72 -6.91
CA GLY A 47 -67.65 8.04 -5.75
C GLY A 47 -66.90 6.81 -6.26
N VAL A 48 -65.58 6.73 -5.87
CA VAL A 48 -64.68 5.68 -6.29
C VAL A 48 -65.34 4.33 -6.05
N ASP A 49 -65.71 3.64 -7.14
CA ASP A 49 -66.44 2.38 -7.07
C ASP A 49 -65.54 1.37 -6.32
N ARG A 50 -66.08 0.80 -5.25
CA ARG A 50 -65.37 -0.22 -4.42
C ARG A 50 -64.81 -1.35 -5.25
N ARG A 51 -65.48 -1.74 -6.34
CA ARG A 51 -65.00 -2.76 -7.26
C ARG A 51 -63.75 -2.31 -8.03
N ALA A 52 -63.70 -1.06 -8.46
CA ALA A 52 -62.53 -0.52 -9.14
C ALA A 52 -61.29 -0.47 -8.21
N VAL A 53 -61.47 -0.10 -6.93
CA VAL A 53 -60.43 -0.11 -5.93
C VAL A 53 -59.92 -1.53 -5.66
N LEU A 54 -60.81 -2.52 -5.54
CA LEU A 54 -60.45 -3.89 -5.33
C LEU A 54 -59.76 -4.50 -6.55
N GLN A 55 -60.17 -4.15 -7.76
CA GLN A 55 -59.51 -4.59 -9.00
C GLN A 55 -58.13 -3.98 -9.14
N LEU A 56 -57.96 -2.69 -8.88
CA LEU A 56 -56.64 -2.03 -8.85
C LEU A 56 -55.74 -2.65 -7.78
N GLY A 57 -56.26 -2.94 -6.58
CA GLY A 57 -55.52 -3.62 -5.53
C GLY A 57 -55.08 -5.05 -5.93
N ALA A 58 -55.99 -5.81 -6.54
CA ALA A 58 -55.68 -7.17 -7.00
C ALA A 58 -54.59 -7.22 -8.09
N VAL A 59 -54.52 -6.21 -8.97
CA VAL A 59 -53.50 -6.12 -10.00
C VAL A 59 -52.16 -5.59 -9.43
N SER A 60 -52.20 -4.70 -8.46
CA SER A 60 -51.02 -4.06 -7.91
C SER A 60 -50.27 -4.93 -6.88
N VAL A 61 -50.98 -5.78 -6.13
CA VAL A 61 -50.37 -6.65 -5.09
C VAL A 61 -49.27 -7.54 -5.63
N PRO A 62 -49.42 -8.28 -6.75
CA PRO A 62 -48.36 -9.12 -7.27
C PRO A 62 -47.10 -8.31 -7.72
N TRP A 63 -47.31 -7.11 -8.29
CA TRP A 63 -46.22 -6.24 -8.69
C TRP A 63 -45.44 -5.67 -7.49
N VAL A 64 -46.17 -5.28 -6.45
CA VAL A 64 -45.53 -4.86 -5.17
C VAL A 64 -44.77 -6.01 -4.54
N GLY A 65 -45.35 -7.22 -4.55
CA GLY A 65 -44.64 -8.43 -4.07
C GLY A 65 -43.37 -8.70 -4.87
N LEU A 66 -43.43 -8.61 -6.20
CA LEU A 66 -42.28 -8.76 -7.07
C LEU A 66 -41.19 -7.69 -6.81
N ALA A 67 -41.61 -6.44 -6.63
CA ALA A 67 -40.70 -5.34 -6.31
C ALA A 67 -39.97 -5.57 -4.96
N TRP A 68 -40.68 -6.00 -3.93
CA TRP A 68 -40.07 -6.35 -2.65
C TRP A 68 -39.14 -7.56 -2.75
N ALA A 69 -39.52 -8.56 -3.52
CA ALA A 69 -38.64 -9.73 -3.75
C ALA A 69 -37.36 -9.33 -4.48
N ALA A 70 -37.45 -8.48 -5.50
CA ALA A 70 -36.30 -7.94 -6.21
C ALA A 70 -35.40 -7.09 -5.29
N PHE A 71 -36.00 -6.24 -4.47
CA PHE A 71 -35.30 -5.39 -3.52
C PHE A 71 -34.57 -6.24 -2.46
N THR A 72 -35.25 -7.16 -1.83
CA THR A 72 -34.65 -8.05 -0.82
C THR A 72 -33.57 -8.92 -1.41
N GLY A 73 -33.79 -9.45 -2.62
CA GLY A 73 -32.79 -10.22 -3.35
C GLY A 73 -31.53 -9.43 -3.67
N SER A 74 -31.69 -8.19 -4.18
CA SER A 74 -30.54 -7.32 -4.46
C SER A 74 -29.80 -6.92 -3.19
N MET A 75 -30.51 -6.64 -2.10
CA MET A 75 -29.92 -6.33 -0.80
C MET A 75 -29.13 -7.53 -0.24
N ALA A 76 -29.68 -8.74 -0.33
CA ALA A 76 -29.00 -9.96 0.09
C ALA A 76 -27.71 -10.21 -0.70
N LEU A 77 -27.76 -10.01 -2.04
CA LEU A 77 -26.58 -10.12 -2.89
C LEU A 77 -25.53 -9.06 -2.53
N ALA A 78 -25.93 -7.81 -2.34
CA ALA A 78 -25.03 -6.73 -1.94
C ALA A 78 -24.39 -7.01 -0.58
N THR A 79 -25.18 -7.47 0.40
CA THR A 79 -24.66 -7.85 1.73
C THR A 79 -23.70 -9.02 1.64
N GLY A 80 -24.03 -10.04 0.83
CA GLY A 80 -23.14 -11.18 0.59
C GLY A 80 -21.82 -10.78 -0.08
N ALA A 81 -21.89 -9.90 -1.08
CA ALA A 81 -20.71 -9.35 -1.74
C ALA A 81 -19.84 -8.50 -0.77
N LEU A 82 -20.47 -7.67 0.06
CA LEU A 82 -19.78 -6.89 1.09
C LEU A 82 -19.12 -7.81 2.14
N GLY A 83 -19.86 -8.81 2.61
CA GLY A 83 -19.32 -9.82 3.52
C GLY A 83 -18.10 -10.53 2.89
N ARG A 84 -18.22 -10.95 1.63
CA ARG A 84 -17.11 -11.59 0.90
C ARG A 84 -15.90 -10.66 0.75
N PHE A 85 -16.13 -9.35 0.55
CA PHE A 85 -15.07 -8.35 0.45
C PHE A 85 -14.35 -8.15 1.77
N LEU A 86 -15.05 -8.20 2.91
CA LEU A 86 -14.45 -8.03 4.24
C LEU A 86 -13.58 -9.23 4.67
N PHE A 87 -13.78 -10.40 4.07
CA PHE A 87 -12.96 -11.57 4.36
C PHE A 87 -11.84 -11.68 3.31
N PRO A 88 -10.56 -11.63 3.71
CA PRO A 88 -9.45 -11.78 2.78
C PRO A 88 -9.47 -13.19 2.15
N ASN A 89 -9.24 -13.25 0.84
CA ASN A 89 -9.20 -14.50 0.08
C ASN A 89 -7.94 -15.32 0.35
N VAL A 90 -6.87 -14.65 0.74
CA VAL A 90 -5.55 -15.25 0.94
C VAL A 90 -4.97 -14.67 2.22
N LEU A 91 -4.80 -15.50 3.21
CA LEU A 91 -4.00 -15.26 4.41
C LEU A 91 -2.58 -15.82 4.21
N PHE A 92 -1.99 -15.56 3.04
CA PHE A 92 -0.65 -16.02 2.77
C PHE A 92 0.32 -14.94 3.24
N GLU A 93 0.65 -14.97 4.52
CA GLU A 93 1.78 -14.22 5.02
C GLU A 93 3.05 -15.03 4.70
N PRO A 94 4.08 -14.40 4.11
CA PRO A 94 5.37 -15.06 3.95
C PRO A 94 5.88 -15.47 5.34
N PRO A 95 6.60 -16.59 5.45
CA PRO A 95 7.10 -17.07 6.73
C PRO A 95 7.87 -15.95 7.45
N SER A 96 7.67 -15.85 8.76
CA SER A 96 8.35 -14.85 9.59
C SER A 96 9.85 -15.06 9.64
N SER A 97 10.31 -16.29 9.44
CA SER A 97 11.73 -16.67 9.42
C SER A 97 12.13 -17.23 8.06
N PHE A 98 13.33 -16.92 7.61
CA PHE A 98 13.89 -17.45 6.37
C PHE A 98 15.40 -17.60 6.49
N LYS A 99 15.96 -18.54 5.71
CA LYS A 99 17.41 -18.73 5.61
C LYS A 99 17.96 -17.80 4.53
N ALA A 100 18.92 -16.98 4.91
CA ALA A 100 19.54 -16.01 4.03
C ALA A 100 20.79 -16.56 3.30
N GLY A 101 21.12 -17.83 3.43
CA GLY A 101 22.29 -18.43 2.80
C GLY A 101 23.54 -18.38 3.66
N PHE A 102 24.68 -18.65 3.04
CA PHE A 102 25.96 -18.72 3.75
C PHE A 102 26.63 -17.35 3.86
N PRO A 103 27.39 -17.10 4.94
CA PRO A 103 28.04 -15.81 5.19
C PRO A 103 29.07 -15.42 4.13
N GLU A 104 29.67 -16.40 3.44
CA GLU A 104 30.68 -16.17 2.41
C GLU A 104 30.10 -15.50 1.15
N GLU A 105 28.79 -15.61 0.94
CA GLU A 105 28.08 -14.99 -0.20
C GLU A 105 27.99 -13.48 -0.08
N TYR A 106 28.28 -12.92 1.10
CA TYR A 106 28.08 -11.51 1.39
C TYR A 106 29.40 -10.75 1.45
N ALA A 107 29.52 -9.69 0.64
CA ALA A 107 30.70 -8.85 0.65
C ALA A 107 30.77 -7.99 1.92
N LEU A 108 31.96 -7.87 2.50
CA LEU A 108 32.20 -7.05 3.69
C LEU A 108 31.91 -5.56 3.40
N GLY A 109 31.20 -4.91 4.30
CA GLY A 109 30.86 -3.48 4.21
C GLY A 109 29.77 -3.15 3.21
N LYS A 110 29.05 -4.14 2.70
CA LYS A 110 27.97 -3.94 1.73
C LYS A 110 26.62 -4.35 2.27
N VAL A 111 25.59 -3.59 1.86
CA VAL A 111 24.17 -3.90 2.09
C VAL A 111 23.68 -4.81 0.99
N ASP A 112 23.09 -5.93 1.36
CA ASP A 112 22.46 -6.86 0.43
C ASP A 112 20.96 -6.60 0.30
N GLU A 113 20.50 -6.34 -0.92
CA GLU A 113 19.10 -6.03 -1.23
C GLU A 113 18.30 -7.25 -1.71
N ARG A 114 18.89 -8.45 -1.83
CA ARG A 114 18.20 -9.65 -2.34
C ARG A 114 16.91 -9.96 -1.61
N TRP A 115 16.89 -9.72 -0.30
CA TRP A 115 15.77 -10.05 0.58
C TRP A 115 14.76 -8.92 0.77
N LYS A 116 15.02 -7.75 0.18
CA LYS A 116 14.17 -6.57 0.27
C LYS A 116 12.74 -6.83 -0.22
N ASN A 117 12.60 -7.38 -1.43
CA ASN A 117 11.28 -7.55 -2.06
C ASN A 117 10.50 -8.75 -1.51
N ALA A 118 11.18 -9.84 -1.19
CA ALA A 118 10.55 -11.07 -0.72
C ALA A 118 10.20 -11.03 0.77
N TYR A 119 11.09 -10.45 1.59
CA TYR A 119 10.96 -10.52 3.04
C TYR A 119 10.95 -9.16 3.74
N GLY A 120 11.24 -8.07 3.03
CA GLY A 120 11.33 -6.75 3.62
C GLY A 120 12.53 -6.57 4.55
N VAL A 121 13.67 -7.14 4.17
CA VAL A 121 14.89 -7.14 4.98
C VAL A 121 16.08 -6.70 4.12
N TRP A 122 16.93 -5.85 4.68
CA TRP A 122 18.31 -5.67 4.22
C TRP A 122 19.24 -6.43 5.14
N LEU A 123 20.15 -7.19 4.55
CA LEU A 123 21.20 -7.87 5.28
C LEU A 123 22.52 -7.13 5.05
N ASP A 124 23.17 -6.75 6.13
CA ASP A 124 24.42 -6.00 6.10
C ASP A 124 25.55 -6.84 6.74
N ARG A 125 26.67 -6.93 6.04
CA ARG A 125 27.91 -7.48 6.60
C ARG A 125 28.86 -6.35 6.96
N THR A 126 28.91 -6.00 8.25
CA THR A 126 29.74 -4.92 8.76
C THR A 126 31.10 -5.40 9.25
N PRO A 127 32.19 -4.63 9.02
CA PRO A 127 33.48 -4.89 9.65
C PRO A 127 33.49 -4.50 11.13
N ASP A 128 32.62 -3.56 11.53
CA ASP A 128 32.51 -3.09 12.91
C ASP A 128 31.07 -2.65 13.20
N ASP A 129 30.42 -3.31 14.15
CA ASP A 129 29.09 -2.94 14.60
C ASP A 129 29.13 -1.84 15.66
N LEU A 130 28.19 -0.90 15.62
CA LEU A 130 28.15 0.27 16.51
C LEU A 130 28.10 -0.07 18.00
N GLU A 131 27.42 -1.15 18.37
CA GLU A 131 27.22 -1.52 19.77
C GLU A 131 28.11 -2.67 20.21
N ASN A 132 28.42 -3.60 19.31
CA ASN A 132 29.15 -4.81 19.64
C ASN A 132 30.65 -4.71 19.35
N HIS A 133 31.08 -3.72 18.57
CA HIS A 133 32.45 -3.49 18.15
C HIS A 133 33.15 -4.76 17.62
N LYS A 134 32.41 -5.51 16.78
CA LYS A 134 32.87 -6.77 16.17
C LYS A 134 32.41 -6.84 14.72
N PRO A 135 33.15 -7.55 13.87
CA PRO A 135 32.65 -7.86 12.53
C PRO A 135 31.51 -8.87 12.59
N GLY A 136 30.57 -8.77 11.65
CA GLY A 136 29.44 -9.68 11.62
C GLY A 136 28.28 -9.17 10.75
N PHE A 137 27.10 -9.67 11.06
CA PHE A 137 25.88 -9.38 10.31
C PHE A 137 24.80 -8.79 11.20
N TYR A 138 24.02 -7.91 10.61
CA TYR A 138 22.73 -7.49 11.16
C TYR A 138 21.67 -7.38 10.05
N ALA A 139 20.42 -7.60 10.41
CA ALA A 139 19.29 -7.55 9.50
C ALA A 139 18.42 -6.34 9.81
N LEU A 140 18.31 -5.39 8.86
CA LEU A 140 17.51 -4.18 9.01
C LEU A 140 16.12 -4.33 8.39
N SER A 141 15.13 -3.78 9.06
CA SER A 141 13.77 -3.63 8.53
C SER A 141 13.74 -2.62 7.39
N THR A 142 13.05 -2.95 6.29
CA THR A 142 12.85 -2.04 5.16
C THR A 142 11.73 -1.03 5.41
N VAL A 143 11.21 -0.95 6.61
CA VAL A 143 10.08 -0.09 6.98
C VAL A 143 10.59 1.21 7.58
N CYS A 144 10.36 2.32 6.88
CA CYS A 144 10.69 3.66 7.37
C CYS A 144 9.90 3.98 8.65
N THR A 145 10.60 4.44 9.67
CA THR A 145 10.01 4.73 10.99
C THR A 145 9.16 5.99 11.03
N HIS A 146 9.06 6.74 9.92
CA HIS A 146 8.14 7.87 9.80
C HIS A 146 6.70 7.38 9.56
N LEU A 147 6.39 6.84 8.37
CA LEU A 147 5.05 6.39 7.97
C LEU A 147 5.06 5.06 7.20
N GLY A 148 6.09 4.23 7.36
CA GLY A 148 6.09 2.87 6.84
C GLY A 148 6.51 2.70 5.37
N CYS A 149 6.93 3.75 4.65
CA CYS A 149 7.46 3.62 3.29
C CYS A 149 8.76 2.80 3.29
N THR A 150 9.13 2.23 2.14
CA THR A 150 10.40 1.52 1.99
C THR A 150 11.48 2.49 1.51
N PRO A 151 12.53 2.78 2.29
CA PRO A 151 13.68 3.55 1.83
C PRO A 151 14.45 2.78 0.73
N ASN A 152 15.17 3.50 -0.11
CA ASN A 152 16.07 2.92 -1.09
C ASN A 152 17.51 3.00 -0.59
N TRP A 153 18.29 1.95 -0.83
CA TRP A 153 19.72 1.99 -0.60
C TRP A 153 20.40 2.78 -1.74
N LEU A 154 21.22 3.74 -1.39
CA LEU A 154 22.03 4.53 -2.32
C LEU A 154 23.50 4.17 -2.10
N GLU A 155 24.01 3.20 -2.85
CA GLU A 155 25.36 2.67 -2.64
C GLU A 155 26.43 3.76 -2.79
N ALA A 156 26.29 4.67 -3.77
CA ALA A 156 27.24 5.77 -4.00
C ALA A 156 27.31 6.76 -2.83
N GLU A 157 26.25 6.86 -2.03
CA GLU A 157 26.16 7.78 -0.90
C GLU A 157 26.28 7.08 0.46
N GLY A 158 26.28 5.75 0.47
CA GLY A 158 26.38 4.92 1.69
C GLY A 158 25.23 5.14 2.66
N LYS A 159 24.01 5.39 2.15
CA LYS A 159 22.83 5.69 2.97
C LYS A 159 21.55 5.13 2.41
N PHE A 160 20.56 4.93 3.27
CA PHE A 160 19.19 4.70 2.85
C PHE A 160 18.45 6.04 2.76
N LYS A 161 17.68 6.24 1.68
CA LYS A 161 16.87 7.42 1.47
C LYS A 161 15.41 7.03 1.22
N CYS A 162 14.51 7.53 2.06
CA CYS A 162 13.09 7.31 1.90
C CYS A 162 12.51 8.28 0.87
N PRO A 163 11.88 7.80 -0.22
CA PRO A 163 11.39 8.66 -1.29
C PRO A 163 10.14 9.45 -0.92
N CYS A 164 9.41 9.02 0.13
CA CYS A 164 8.13 9.63 0.50
C CYS A 164 8.30 11.05 1.08
N HIS A 165 9.17 11.20 2.10
CA HIS A 165 9.35 12.48 2.81
C HIS A 165 10.83 12.78 3.11
N GLY A 166 11.75 12.09 2.45
CA GLY A 166 13.16 12.40 2.51
C GLY A 166 13.90 11.95 3.78
N SER A 167 13.33 11.04 4.59
CA SER A 167 14.06 10.47 5.73
C SER A 167 15.32 9.75 5.26
N GLY A 168 16.47 10.06 5.88
CA GLY A 168 17.76 9.45 5.61
C GLY A 168 18.26 8.62 6.78
N TYR A 169 18.82 7.43 6.47
CA TYR A 169 19.44 6.54 7.44
C TYR A 169 20.84 6.15 6.98
N ARG A 170 21.76 6.09 7.91
CA ARG A 170 23.10 5.54 7.65
C ARG A 170 22.99 4.05 7.32
N GLN A 171 24.04 3.47 6.77
CA GLN A 171 24.15 2.02 6.54
C GLN A 171 23.78 1.22 7.80
N THR A 172 24.21 1.66 8.96
CA THR A 172 23.87 1.07 10.26
C THR A 172 22.40 1.11 10.66
N GLY A 173 21.55 1.81 9.90
CA GLY A 173 20.14 2.01 10.21
C GLY A 173 19.83 3.26 11.06
N ILE A 174 20.85 3.99 11.55
CA ILE A 174 20.64 5.20 12.35
C ILE A 174 20.10 6.32 11.46
N ASN A 175 18.99 6.92 11.87
CA ASN A 175 18.43 8.09 11.20
C ASN A 175 19.29 9.34 11.46
N PHE A 176 19.48 10.15 10.44
CA PHE A 176 20.25 11.41 10.55
C PHE A 176 19.59 12.57 9.81
N GLU A 177 18.58 12.29 8.97
CA GLU A 177 17.94 13.30 8.12
C GLU A 177 16.44 13.02 7.99
N GLY A 178 15.65 14.10 7.86
CA GLY A 178 14.22 14.05 7.59
C GLY A 178 13.35 13.76 8.81
N PRO A 179 12.05 13.47 8.59
CA PRO A 179 11.06 13.41 9.64
C PRO A 179 11.01 12.09 10.42
N ALA A 180 11.86 11.10 10.09
CA ALA A 180 11.88 9.81 10.81
C ALA A 180 12.31 10.02 12.26
N PRO A 181 11.48 9.60 13.25
CA PRO A 181 11.74 9.89 14.67
C PRO A 181 12.79 8.99 15.31
N ARG A 182 13.10 7.84 14.70
CA ARG A 182 13.96 6.82 15.28
C ARG A 182 14.69 5.99 14.22
N PRO A 183 15.77 5.26 14.60
CA PRO A 183 16.47 4.33 13.71
C PRO A 183 15.57 3.23 13.14
N LEU A 184 16.04 2.58 12.07
CA LEU A 184 15.42 1.36 11.56
C LEU A 184 15.49 0.25 12.60
N GLU A 185 14.49 -0.62 12.61
CA GLU A 185 14.49 -1.77 13.52
C GLU A 185 15.44 -2.86 12.98
N ARG A 186 16.15 -3.55 13.89
CA ARG A 186 16.85 -4.77 13.57
C ARG A 186 15.94 -5.98 13.79
N PHE A 187 16.08 -6.99 12.96
CA PHE A 187 15.43 -8.29 13.14
C PHE A 187 16.37 -9.24 13.87
N ARG A 188 15.78 -10.28 14.46
CA ARG A 188 16.52 -11.38 15.03
C ARG A 188 17.37 -12.07 13.95
N ILE A 189 18.63 -12.30 14.24
CA ILE A 189 19.58 -12.95 13.35
C ILE A 189 20.40 -13.96 14.14
N VAL A 190 20.41 -15.22 13.71
CA VAL A 190 21.09 -16.32 14.38
C VAL A 190 21.64 -17.32 13.36
N TRP A 191 22.53 -18.20 13.80
CA TRP A 191 22.95 -19.35 12.99
C TRP A 191 21.84 -20.40 12.93
N ALA A 192 21.58 -20.92 11.75
CA ALA A 192 20.81 -22.15 11.57
C ALA A 192 21.70 -23.37 11.80
N ASP A 193 21.08 -24.52 12.04
CA ASP A 193 21.81 -25.80 12.32
C ASP A 193 22.72 -26.22 11.17
N ASP A 194 22.47 -25.75 9.96
CA ASP A 194 23.25 -26.04 8.74
C ASP A 194 24.34 -24.98 8.45
N GLY A 195 24.58 -24.04 9.36
CA GLY A 195 25.57 -22.98 9.20
C GLY A 195 25.14 -21.82 8.31
N GLN A 196 23.88 -21.79 7.88
CA GLN A 196 23.30 -20.64 7.18
C GLN A 196 22.87 -19.53 8.15
N ILE A 197 22.76 -18.31 7.66
CA ILE A 197 22.19 -17.19 8.39
C ILE A 197 20.67 -17.36 8.41
N LEU A 198 20.07 -17.41 9.60
CA LEU A 198 18.63 -17.42 9.81
C LEU A 198 18.19 -16.05 10.29
N VAL A 199 17.27 -15.43 9.57
CA VAL A 199 16.64 -14.15 9.95
C VAL A 199 15.19 -14.42 10.35
N ASP A 200 14.79 -13.92 11.52
CA ASP A 200 13.44 -14.03 12.05
C ASP A 200 12.83 -12.64 12.30
N LYS A 201 11.81 -12.31 11.52
CA LYS A 201 11.12 -11.01 11.57
C LYS A 201 10.09 -10.91 12.71
N SER A 202 9.79 -12.02 13.38
CA SER A 202 8.85 -12.02 14.49
C SER A 202 9.37 -11.24 15.71
N LYS A 203 10.70 -11.18 15.87
CA LYS A 203 11.38 -10.44 16.92
C LYS A 203 12.15 -9.26 16.34
N LYS A 204 11.84 -8.07 16.86
CA LYS A 204 12.41 -6.79 16.47
C LYS A 204 13.15 -6.15 17.62
N PHE A 205 14.27 -5.52 17.32
CA PHE A 205 15.12 -4.81 18.26
C PHE A 205 15.17 -3.32 17.93
N GLN A 206 14.88 -2.50 18.92
CA GLN A 206 14.84 -1.03 18.80
C GLN A 206 16.08 -0.43 19.47
N TRP A 207 16.76 0.48 18.77
CA TRP A 207 17.99 1.11 19.25
C TRP A 207 17.74 1.98 20.49
N GLU A 208 16.66 2.76 20.51
CA GLU A 208 16.30 3.65 21.61
C GLU A 208 16.00 2.90 22.93
N LYS A 209 15.74 1.62 22.84
CA LYS A 209 15.56 0.74 24.01
C LYS A 209 16.84 0.01 24.42
N GLY A 210 17.96 0.31 23.77
CA GLY A 210 19.22 -0.36 23.98
C GLY A 210 19.26 -1.84 23.54
N GLN A 211 18.26 -2.27 22.76
CA GLN A 211 18.10 -3.68 22.39
C GLN A 211 19.09 -4.14 21.31
N TRP A 212 19.83 -3.25 20.68
CA TRP A 212 20.87 -3.64 19.71
C TRP A 212 22.08 -4.31 20.36
N LYS A 213 22.17 -4.25 21.70
CA LYS A 213 23.17 -5.00 22.50
C LYS A 213 22.77 -6.45 22.75
N ASP A 214 21.52 -6.81 22.42
CA ASP A 214 21.04 -8.19 22.54
C ASP A 214 21.82 -9.10 21.58
N ALA A 215 22.22 -10.26 22.06
CA ALA A 215 23.01 -11.23 21.28
C ALA A 215 22.29 -11.73 20.01
N GLU A 216 20.96 -11.63 19.96
CA GLU A 216 20.18 -12.04 18.80
C GLU A 216 19.94 -10.89 17.79
N SER A 217 20.33 -9.64 18.11
CA SER A 217 20.24 -8.49 17.20
C SER A 217 21.41 -8.37 16.25
N PHE A 218 22.49 -9.12 16.52
CA PHE A 218 23.75 -9.09 15.81
C PHE A 218 24.38 -10.48 15.78
N LEU A 219 24.88 -10.90 14.62
CA LEU A 219 25.50 -12.19 14.41
C LEU A 219 27.00 -11.98 14.17
N ALA A 220 27.84 -12.25 15.16
CA ALA A 220 29.30 -12.12 15.02
C ALA A 220 29.84 -13.13 14.02
N TYR A 221 30.68 -12.68 13.08
CA TYR A 221 31.34 -13.48 12.08
C TYR A 221 32.64 -12.81 11.66
N SER A 222 33.74 -13.49 11.88
CA SER A 222 35.13 -13.04 11.58
C SER A 222 35.74 -13.75 10.39
#